data_29287ec9ae51fa875d69c9d940262235
#
_entry.id   29287ec9ae51fa875d69c9d940262235
#
_cell.length_a   1.000
_cell.length_b   1.000
_cell.length_c   1.000
_cell.angle_alpha   90.00
_cell.angle_beta   90.00
_cell.angle_gamma   90.00
#
_symmetry.space_group_name_H-M   'P 1'
#
loop_
_entity.id
_entity.type
_entity.pdbx_description
1 polymer ?
#
loop_
_entity_poly.entity_id
_entity_poly.type
_entity_poly.pdbx_seq_one_letter_code
_entity_poly.pdbx_strand_id
1 'polypeptide(L)'
;MVEEAKVDSFNVPVYSTTPRELKKLVEKNGCFRIERMMDILPQENKNWPSAQTFSDHIRAATEGVIKSHFGCSEQIINHIFQHLYPKKFEDTFASSPKAMEKTTMLFVLLKRK
;
A
#
# COMPACT_ATOMS: atom_id res chain seq x y z
N MET A 1 -22.49 -7.40 -11.31
CA MET A 1 -21.58 -6.63 -12.18
C MET A 1 -21.39 -5.26 -11.56
N VAL A 2 -20.17 -4.75 -11.50
CA VAL A 2 -19.88 -3.42 -10.93
C VAL A 2 -20.07 -2.40 -12.06
N GLU A 3 -20.75 -1.29 -11.76
CA GLU A 3 -20.96 -0.21 -12.72
C GLU A 3 -19.62 0.51 -13.02
N GLU A 4 -19.36 0.76 -14.29
CA GLU A 4 -18.13 1.44 -14.76
C GLU A 4 -17.93 2.80 -14.08
N ALA A 5 -18.98 3.59 -13.95
CA ALA A 5 -18.92 4.86 -13.24
C ALA A 5 -18.47 4.76 -11.78
N LYS A 6 -18.79 3.66 -11.09
CA LYS A 6 -18.30 3.40 -9.74
C LYS A 6 -16.81 3.04 -9.71
N VAL A 7 -16.32 2.35 -10.74
CA VAL A 7 -14.89 2.05 -10.89
C VAL A 7 -14.12 3.34 -11.11
N ASP A 8 -14.59 4.19 -12.03
CA ASP A 8 -13.93 5.46 -12.36
C ASP A 8 -13.88 6.45 -11.19
N SER A 9 -14.90 6.42 -10.34
CA SER A 9 -14.98 7.28 -9.15
C SER A 9 -14.28 6.72 -7.91
N PHE A 10 -13.81 5.46 -7.96
CA PHE A 10 -13.11 4.85 -6.84
C PHE A 10 -11.71 5.42 -6.68
N ASN A 11 -11.44 5.94 -5.50
CA ASN A 11 -10.14 6.48 -5.16
C ASN A 11 -9.71 6.01 -3.77
N VAL A 12 -8.53 5.39 -3.71
CA VAL A 12 -7.86 5.08 -2.44
C VAL A 12 -6.82 6.17 -2.20
N PRO A 13 -6.90 6.93 -1.10
CA PRO A 13 -5.98 8.02 -0.82
C PRO A 13 -4.62 7.47 -0.37
N VAL A 14 -3.86 6.94 -1.32
CA VAL A 14 -2.49 6.44 -1.11
C VAL A 14 -1.52 7.41 -1.76
N TYR A 15 -0.57 7.89 -0.99
CA TYR A 15 0.48 8.76 -1.47
C TYR A 15 1.85 8.26 -0.99
N SER A 16 2.74 8.04 -1.93
CA SER A 16 4.14 7.68 -1.63
C SER A 16 4.98 8.94 -1.58
N THR A 17 5.45 9.29 -0.40
CA THR A 17 6.28 10.48 -0.19
C THR A 17 7.77 10.20 -0.41
N THR A 18 8.52 11.24 -0.74
CA THR A 18 9.98 11.20 -0.71
C THR A 18 10.51 11.73 0.62
N PRO A 19 11.75 11.38 1.04
CA PRO A 19 12.37 11.94 2.24
C PRO A 19 12.37 13.48 2.26
N ARG A 20 12.59 14.09 1.11
CA ARG A 20 12.60 15.55 0.95
C ARG A 20 11.22 16.18 1.17
N GLU A 21 10.18 15.56 0.64
CA GLU A 21 8.80 16.02 0.83
C GLU A 21 8.37 15.87 2.27
N LEU A 22 8.65 14.70 2.87
CA LEU A 22 8.31 14.45 4.28
C LEU A 22 8.97 15.47 5.20
N LYS A 23 10.25 15.78 4.98
CA LYS A 23 10.97 16.82 5.74
C LYS A 23 10.26 18.17 5.66
N LYS A 24 9.88 18.60 4.45
CA LYS A 24 9.14 19.85 4.25
C LYS A 24 7.77 19.85 4.95
N LEU A 25 7.06 18.72 4.92
CA LEU A 25 5.77 18.60 5.60
C LEU A 25 5.91 18.69 7.12
N VAL A 26 6.92 18.06 7.71
CA VAL A 26 7.20 18.15 9.15
C VAL A 26 7.59 19.58 9.54
N GLU A 27 8.46 20.23 8.77
CA GLU A 27 8.83 21.64 8.99
C GLU A 27 7.62 22.56 8.91
N LYS A 28 6.76 22.39 7.91
CA LYS A 28 5.53 23.16 7.74
C LYS A 28 4.52 22.94 8.87
N ASN A 29 4.41 21.72 9.37
CA ASN A 29 3.53 21.40 10.50
C ASN A 29 3.95 22.14 11.78
N GLY A 30 5.25 22.29 12.01
CA GLY A 30 5.82 23.06 13.14
C GLY A 30 5.69 22.41 14.52
N CYS A 31 4.94 21.33 14.68
CA CYS A 31 4.74 20.66 15.97
C CYS A 31 5.76 19.56 16.26
N PHE A 32 6.50 19.15 15.25
CA PHE A 32 7.46 18.05 15.34
C PHE A 32 8.81 18.44 14.75
N ARG A 33 9.84 17.81 15.24
CA ARG A 33 11.16 17.80 14.62
C ARG A 33 11.57 16.38 14.26
N ILE A 34 12.32 16.24 13.18
CA ILE A 34 12.89 14.95 12.78
C ILE A 34 14.18 14.75 13.60
N GLU A 35 14.20 13.72 14.43
CA GLU A 35 15.40 13.30 15.14
C GLU A 35 16.24 12.33 14.33
N ARG A 36 15.58 11.43 13.58
CA ARG A 36 16.25 10.46 12.76
C ARG A 36 15.41 10.16 11.52
N MET A 37 16.06 10.09 10.39
CA MET A 37 15.48 9.65 9.13
C MET A 37 16.48 8.74 8.42
N MET A 38 16.03 7.57 8.00
CA MET A 38 16.86 6.61 7.29
C MET A 38 16.03 5.80 6.31
N ASP A 39 16.61 5.52 5.17
CA ASP A 39 16.05 4.55 4.25
C ASP A 39 16.35 3.13 4.77
N ILE A 40 15.31 2.38 5.01
CA ILE A 40 15.43 0.95 5.27
C ILE A 40 15.36 0.29 3.90
N LEU A 41 16.51 -0.06 3.36
CA LEU A 41 16.55 -0.92 2.19
C LEU A 41 15.91 -2.26 2.57
N PRO A 42 15.07 -2.83 1.70
CA PRO A 42 14.66 -4.21 1.90
C PRO A 42 15.95 -5.01 2.06
N GLN A 43 16.13 -5.62 3.22
CA GLN A 43 17.20 -6.60 3.35
C GLN A 43 17.01 -7.60 2.21
N GLU A 44 18.08 -8.05 1.61
CA GLU A 44 18.10 -9.06 0.56
C GLU A 44 17.53 -10.42 1.03
N ASN A 45 16.73 -10.39 2.08
CA ASN A 45 15.97 -11.54 2.54
C ASN A 45 14.93 -11.85 1.46
N LYS A 46 15.30 -12.82 0.66
CA LYS A 46 14.56 -13.46 -0.42
C LYS A 46 13.17 -14.05 0.00
N ASN A 47 12.68 -13.74 1.17
CA ASN A 47 11.40 -14.19 1.69
C ASN A 47 10.37 -13.07 1.60
N TRP A 48 9.97 -12.76 0.38
CA TRP A 48 8.76 -11.97 0.17
C TRP A 48 7.55 -12.76 0.71
N PRO A 49 6.59 -12.08 1.33
CA PRO A 49 5.37 -12.74 1.73
C PRO A 49 4.69 -13.37 0.50
N SER A 50 4.03 -14.50 0.69
CA SER A 50 3.26 -15.13 -0.37
C SER A 50 2.23 -14.16 -0.95
N ALA A 51 1.80 -14.37 -2.18
CA ALA A 51 0.77 -13.56 -2.81
C ALA A 51 -0.51 -13.51 -1.95
N GLN A 52 -0.85 -14.60 -1.27
CA GLN A 52 -1.99 -14.63 -0.36
C GLN A 52 -1.76 -13.75 0.88
N THR A 53 -0.59 -13.82 1.50
CA THR A 53 -0.26 -12.97 2.66
C THR A 53 -0.31 -11.49 2.29
N PHE A 54 0.22 -11.14 1.12
CA PHE A 54 0.15 -9.77 0.62
C PHE A 54 -1.30 -9.34 0.36
N SER A 55 -2.11 -10.21 -0.25
CA SER A 55 -3.53 -9.98 -0.47
C SER A 55 -4.28 -9.73 0.85
N ASP A 56 -3.98 -10.50 1.88
CA ASP A 56 -4.61 -10.35 3.21
C ASP A 56 -4.27 -9.00 3.85
N HIS A 57 -3.03 -8.53 3.69
CA HIS A 57 -2.62 -7.20 4.14
C HIS A 57 -3.37 -6.09 3.40
N ILE A 58 -3.48 -6.18 2.08
CA ILE A 58 -4.23 -5.20 1.28
C ILE A 58 -5.72 -5.23 1.62
N ARG A 59 -6.28 -6.43 1.82
CA ARG A 59 -7.66 -6.59 2.30
C ARG A 59 -7.89 -5.84 3.60
N ALA A 60 -7.05 -6.07 4.60
CA ALA A 60 -7.15 -5.43 5.90
C ALA A 60 -7.17 -3.88 5.79
N ALA A 61 -6.38 -3.33 4.86
CA ALA A 61 -6.29 -1.89 4.65
C ALA A 61 -7.45 -1.30 3.83
N THR A 62 -8.04 -2.07 2.91
CA THR A 62 -8.93 -1.52 1.86
C THR A 62 -10.36 -2.05 1.87
N GLU A 63 -10.63 -3.15 2.56
CA GLU A 63 -11.94 -3.80 2.55
C GLU A 63 -13.09 -2.85 2.91
N GLY A 64 -12.92 -2.05 3.95
CA GLY A 64 -13.93 -1.09 4.39
C GLY A 64 -14.25 -0.04 3.33
N VAL A 65 -13.22 0.48 2.66
CA VAL A 65 -13.38 1.49 1.60
C VAL A 65 -14.06 0.88 0.38
N ILE A 66 -13.68 -0.33 0.00
CA ILE A 66 -14.28 -1.05 -1.13
C ILE A 66 -15.75 -1.37 -0.86
N LYS A 67 -16.07 -1.91 0.31
CA LYS A 67 -17.45 -2.19 0.70
C LYS A 67 -18.31 -0.94 0.69
N SER A 68 -17.81 0.14 1.28
CA SER A 68 -18.53 1.41 1.37
C SER A 68 -18.81 2.02 -0.01
N HIS A 69 -17.81 1.99 -0.90
CA HIS A 69 -17.94 2.60 -2.23
C HIS A 69 -18.79 1.77 -3.20
N PHE A 70 -18.55 0.46 -3.26
CA PHE A 70 -19.21 -0.42 -4.24
C PHE A 70 -20.48 -1.09 -3.72
N GLY A 71 -20.70 -1.11 -2.42
CA GLY A 71 -21.81 -1.87 -1.81
C GLY A 71 -21.68 -3.38 -2.00
N CYS A 72 -20.45 -3.90 -2.09
CA CYS A 72 -20.18 -5.31 -2.35
C CYS A 72 -20.60 -6.21 -1.18
N SER A 73 -21.10 -7.40 -1.54
CA SER A 73 -21.33 -8.49 -0.57
C SER A 73 -20.00 -9.07 -0.08
N GLU A 74 -20.04 -9.72 1.07
CA GLU A 74 -18.89 -10.46 1.63
C GLU A 74 -18.35 -11.51 0.67
N GLN A 75 -19.23 -12.16 -0.08
CA GLN A 75 -18.85 -13.16 -1.08
C GLN A 75 -17.98 -12.57 -2.20
N ILE A 76 -18.34 -11.39 -2.69
CA ILE A 76 -17.55 -10.68 -3.71
C ILE A 76 -16.19 -10.28 -3.15
N ILE A 77 -16.15 -9.74 -1.94
CA ILE A 77 -14.89 -9.37 -1.27
C ILE A 77 -13.99 -10.60 -1.09
N ASN A 78 -14.54 -11.71 -0.63
CA ASN A 78 -13.78 -12.95 -0.48
C ASN A 78 -13.23 -13.43 -1.82
N HIS A 79 -14.03 -13.39 -2.88
CA HIS A 79 -13.57 -13.79 -4.21
C HIS A 79 -12.42 -12.91 -4.73
N ILE A 80 -12.51 -11.59 -4.51
CA ILE A 80 -11.46 -10.66 -4.91
C ILE A 80 -10.14 -11.00 -4.21
N PHE A 81 -10.14 -11.11 -2.90
CA PHE A 81 -8.90 -11.23 -2.12
C PHE A 81 -8.37 -12.65 -1.97
N GLN A 82 -9.18 -13.68 -2.19
CA GLN A 82 -8.74 -15.06 -2.15
C GLN A 82 -8.34 -15.61 -3.52
N HIS A 83 -8.83 -15.02 -4.61
CA HIS A 83 -8.61 -15.56 -5.96
C HIS A 83 -8.06 -14.52 -6.94
N LEU A 84 -8.76 -13.40 -7.14
CA LEU A 84 -8.40 -12.44 -8.19
C LEU A 84 -7.12 -11.67 -7.88
N TYR A 85 -7.03 -11.12 -6.69
CA TYR A 85 -5.88 -10.30 -6.29
C TYR A 85 -4.58 -11.09 -6.19
N PRO A 86 -4.52 -12.26 -5.52
CA PRO A 86 -3.30 -13.06 -5.48
C PRO A 86 -2.81 -13.46 -6.86
N LYS A 87 -3.71 -13.88 -7.75
CA LYS A 87 -3.36 -14.22 -9.12
C LYS A 87 -2.80 -13.02 -9.89
N LYS A 88 -3.44 -11.86 -9.78
CA LYS A 88 -2.97 -10.64 -10.45
C LYS A 88 -1.61 -10.20 -9.91
N PHE A 89 -1.39 -10.35 -8.62
CA PHE A 89 -0.11 -10.08 -7.97
C PHE A 89 0.99 -10.98 -8.54
N GLU A 90 0.77 -12.29 -8.58
CA GLU A 90 1.73 -13.26 -9.14
C GLU A 90 2.04 -12.95 -10.61
N ASP A 91 1.02 -12.71 -11.44
CA ASP A 91 1.19 -12.38 -12.86
C ASP A 91 2.03 -11.09 -13.03
N THR A 92 1.79 -10.09 -12.20
CA THR A 92 2.52 -8.81 -12.24
C THR A 92 3.99 -8.99 -11.85
N PHE A 93 4.27 -9.79 -10.81
CA PHE A 93 5.64 -10.04 -10.36
C PHE A 93 6.41 -10.98 -11.28
N ALA A 94 5.75 -11.95 -11.90
CA ALA A 94 6.36 -12.79 -12.92
C ALA A 94 6.84 -11.97 -14.13
N SER A 95 6.11 -10.90 -14.48
CA SER A 95 6.48 -10.02 -15.61
C SER A 95 7.48 -8.89 -15.25
N SER A 96 7.62 -8.56 -13.97
CA SER A 96 8.51 -7.46 -13.50
C SER A 96 9.17 -7.77 -12.16
N PRO A 97 10.04 -8.77 -12.07
CA PRO A 97 10.67 -9.15 -10.79
C PRO A 97 11.54 -8.05 -10.19
N LYS A 98 12.08 -7.14 -11.00
CA LYS A 98 12.90 -6.01 -10.55
C LYS A 98 12.11 -4.85 -9.93
N ALA A 99 10.79 -4.82 -10.08
CA ALA A 99 9.97 -3.74 -9.53
C ALA A 99 10.00 -3.71 -7.99
N MET A 100 10.12 -4.87 -7.36
CA MET A 100 10.22 -5.00 -5.91
C MET A 100 11.59 -4.63 -5.33
N GLU A 101 12.66 -4.83 -6.09
CA GLU A 101 14.03 -4.49 -5.67
C GLU A 101 14.22 -2.98 -5.44
N LYS A 102 13.36 -2.17 -6.04
CA LYS A 102 13.38 -0.70 -5.94
C LYS A 102 12.49 -0.14 -4.83
N THR A 103 11.75 -0.99 -4.12
CA THR A 103 10.88 -0.55 -3.03
C THR A 103 11.71 -0.27 -1.80
N THR A 104 11.69 0.98 -1.33
CA THR A 104 12.36 1.39 -0.10
C THR A 104 11.34 1.71 0.97
N MET A 105 11.67 1.43 2.22
CA MET A 105 10.91 1.87 3.38
C MET A 105 11.64 3.00 4.08
N LEU A 106 10.93 4.06 4.41
CA LEU A 106 11.46 5.19 5.12
C LEU A 106 11.14 5.09 6.62
N PHE A 107 12.17 5.00 7.44
CA PHE A 107 12.03 5.11 8.89
C PHE A 107 12.22 6.56 9.32
N VAL A 108 11.28 7.09 10.08
CA VAL A 108 11.36 8.47 10.59
C VAL A 108 11.01 8.48 12.07
N LEU A 109 11.94 9.01 12.86
CA LEU A 109 11.72 9.28 14.28
C LEU A 109 11.41 10.77 14.45
N LEU A 110 10.21 11.05 14.91
CA LEU A 110 9.74 12.40 15.19
C LEU A 110 9.70 12.64 16.69
N LYS A 111 10.15 13.82 17.11
CA LYS A 111 9.98 14.31 18.47
C LYS A 111 9.03 15.50 18.47
N ARG A 112 8.04 15.47 19.34
CA ARG A 112 7.15 16.62 19.56
C ARG A 112 7.93 17.78 20.19
N LYS A 113 7.71 18.93 19.67
CA LYS A 113 8.26 20.17 20.23
C LYS A 113 7.54 20.58 21.51
#